data_5bb062d990fc7f3fe854f57120b326b8
#
_entry.id   5bb062d990fc7f3fe854f57120b326b8
#
_cell.length_a   1.000
_cell.length_b   1.000
_cell.length_c   1.000
_cell.angle_alpha   90.00
_cell.angle_beta   90.00
_cell.angle_gamma   90.00
#
_symmetry.space_group_name_H-M   'P 1'
#
loop_
_entity.id
_entity.type
_entity.pdbx_description
1 polymer ?
#
loop_
_entity_poly.entity_id
_entity_poly.type
_entity_poly.pdbx_seq_one_letter_code
_entity_poly.pdbx_strand_id
1 'polypeptide(L)'
;KLQFPGALFNMADVLCLGEILVDWVCTTVGAELDKAQHFTKAAGGAPANTAVGLARQGISTAFIGRTSDDAFGRWLRSILEDEGINVDAAILDPAAQTRMAYVVTTATGDRKLAEFSRIACADTKLQPNDLKQHLFAQASVLHFGSISLIESPAAEATKKAVELARASKLLVSYDPNVRISLWPSKETCKQTILNTLNWADVVKINEDELEFLTG
;
A
#
# COMPACT_ATOMS: atom_id res chain seq x y z
N LYS A 1 22.32 6.44 23.56
CA LYS A 1 20.99 5.87 23.91
C LYS A 1 20.29 6.89 24.78
N LEU A 2 19.38 7.67 24.21
CA LEU A 2 18.45 8.49 24.97
C LEU A 2 17.24 7.59 25.29
N GLN A 3 17.09 7.23 26.56
CA GLN A 3 15.91 6.58 27.11
C GLN A 3 14.89 7.67 27.42
N PHE A 4 13.74 7.65 26.74
CA PHE A 4 12.58 8.43 27.14
C PHE A 4 11.72 7.58 28.09
N PRO A 5 11.39 8.05 29.28
CA PRO A 5 10.54 7.34 30.20
C PRO A 5 9.05 7.64 29.92
N GLY A 6 8.26 6.60 29.87
CA GLY A 6 6.80 6.69 29.95
C GLY A 6 6.10 6.32 28.66
N ALA A 7 5.13 5.42 28.77
CA ALA A 7 4.22 5.00 27.71
C ALA A 7 3.47 6.21 27.10
N LEU A 8 4.14 6.90 26.19
CA LEU A 8 3.50 7.76 25.22
C LEU A 8 2.97 6.83 24.12
N PHE A 9 1.70 6.88 23.87
CA PHE A 9 1.04 6.31 22.72
C PHE A 9 2.00 6.37 21.51
N ASN A 10 2.13 5.29 20.74
CA ASN A 10 2.96 5.24 19.54
C ASN A 10 2.48 6.31 18.55
N MET A 11 2.97 7.52 18.72
CA MET A 11 2.70 8.65 17.82
C MET A 11 3.42 8.34 16.51
N ALA A 12 2.66 8.07 15.46
CA ALA A 12 3.23 7.82 14.15
C ALA A 12 3.50 9.15 13.44
N ASP A 13 4.74 9.40 13.03
CA ASP A 13 5.08 10.57 12.23
C ASP A 13 4.53 10.47 10.81
N VAL A 14 4.47 9.26 10.26
CA VAL A 14 4.00 8.98 8.89
C VAL A 14 2.89 7.93 8.91
N LEU A 15 1.76 8.27 8.28
CA LEU A 15 0.67 7.33 7.99
C LEU A 15 0.82 6.82 6.57
N CYS A 16 0.94 5.51 6.38
CA CYS A 16 0.98 4.86 5.07
C CYS A 16 -0.35 4.16 4.82
N LEU A 17 -1.10 4.63 3.81
CA LEU A 17 -2.42 4.12 3.47
C LEU A 17 -2.40 3.38 2.15
N GLY A 18 -2.95 2.16 2.13
CA GLY A 18 -3.16 1.40 0.91
C GLY A 18 -3.09 -0.11 1.11
N GLU A 19 -2.58 -0.79 0.08
CA GLU A 19 -2.49 -2.24 0.04
C GLU A 19 -1.29 -2.79 0.81
N ILE A 20 -1.51 -3.96 1.40
CA ILE A 20 -0.49 -4.94 1.79
C ILE A 20 -0.89 -6.28 1.18
N LEU A 21 0.05 -6.99 0.58
CA LEU A 21 -0.24 -8.18 -0.22
C LEU A 21 0.90 -9.21 -0.17
N VAL A 22 0.65 -10.40 -0.71
CA VAL A 22 1.68 -11.43 -0.87
C VAL A 22 2.22 -11.38 -2.30
N ASP A 23 3.52 -11.17 -2.43
CA ASP A 23 4.26 -11.40 -3.67
C ASP A 23 4.69 -12.87 -3.75
N TRP A 24 4.14 -13.61 -4.70
CA TRP A 24 4.62 -14.93 -5.10
C TRP A 24 5.68 -14.77 -6.18
N VAL A 25 6.94 -14.82 -5.78
CA VAL A 25 8.08 -14.64 -6.67
C VAL A 25 8.52 -15.98 -7.23
N CYS A 26 8.38 -16.16 -8.55
CA CYS A 26 8.88 -17.34 -9.24
C CYS A 26 10.39 -17.45 -9.10
N THR A 27 10.89 -18.60 -8.63
CA THR A 27 12.32 -18.85 -8.44
C THR A 27 12.99 -19.45 -9.68
N THR A 28 12.20 -19.88 -10.67
CA THR A 28 12.71 -20.36 -11.95
C THR A 28 12.93 -19.20 -12.90
N VAL A 29 14.19 -18.87 -13.15
CA VAL A 29 14.59 -17.77 -14.05
C VAL A 29 14.13 -18.04 -15.49
N GLY A 30 13.48 -17.07 -16.10
CA GLY A 30 13.00 -17.13 -17.49
C GLY A 30 11.73 -17.95 -17.71
N ALA A 31 11.11 -18.48 -16.63
CA ALA A 31 9.84 -19.20 -16.76
C ALA A 31 8.66 -18.21 -16.86
N GLU A 32 7.76 -18.46 -17.81
CA GLU A 32 6.44 -17.83 -17.83
C GLU A 32 5.58 -18.34 -16.67
N LEU A 33 4.58 -17.56 -16.25
CA LEU A 33 3.78 -17.86 -15.06
C LEU A 33 3.08 -19.23 -15.13
N ASP A 34 2.54 -19.60 -16.29
CA ASP A 34 1.85 -20.87 -16.55
C ASP A 34 2.77 -22.10 -16.47
N LYS A 35 4.08 -21.90 -16.57
CA LYS A 35 5.12 -22.93 -16.49
C LYS A 35 5.89 -22.91 -15.17
N ALA A 36 5.65 -21.89 -14.35
CA ALA A 36 6.33 -21.73 -13.08
C ALA A 36 5.84 -22.77 -12.05
N GLN A 37 6.77 -23.55 -11.49
CA GLN A 37 6.45 -24.60 -10.51
C GLN A 37 6.84 -24.23 -9.09
N HIS A 38 7.79 -23.33 -8.92
CA HIS A 38 8.35 -22.97 -7.61
C HIS A 38 8.28 -21.47 -7.36
N PHE A 39 7.79 -21.13 -6.19
CA PHE A 39 7.64 -19.74 -5.76
C PHE A 39 8.16 -19.54 -4.33
N THR A 40 8.71 -18.36 -4.07
CA THR A 40 8.97 -17.89 -2.72
C THR A 40 7.98 -16.78 -2.40
N LYS A 41 7.36 -16.81 -1.22
CA LYS A 41 6.50 -15.73 -0.78
C LYS A 41 7.31 -14.58 -0.19
N ALA A 42 6.89 -13.37 -0.48
CA ALA A 42 7.39 -12.15 0.15
C ALA A 42 6.21 -11.23 0.51
N ALA A 43 6.39 -10.38 1.50
CA ALA A 43 5.45 -9.29 1.73
C ALA A 43 5.67 -8.21 0.69
N GLY A 44 4.57 -7.66 0.16
CA GLY A 44 4.52 -6.62 -0.85
C GLY A 44 3.44 -5.59 -0.55
N GLY A 45 3.22 -4.70 -1.51
CA GLY A 45 2.35 -3.53 -1.38
C GLY A 45 3.18 -2.25 -1.22
N ALA A 46 3.01 -1.29 -2.13
CA ALA A 46 3.87 -0.10 -2.14
C ALA A 46 3.76 0.73 -0.86
N PRO A 47 2.57 1.04 -0.32
CA PRO A 47 2.44 1.76 0.94
C PRO A 47 3.00 0.96 2.15
N ALA A 48 2.82 -0.36 2.17
CA ALA A 48 3.38 -1.21 3.22
C ALA A 48 4.91 -1.25 3.16
N ASN A 49 5.49 -1.35 1.96
CA ASN A 49 6.94 -1.28 1.76
C ASN A 49 7.51 0.09 2.20
N THR A 50 6.79 1.17 1.93
CA THR A 50 7.16 2.51 2.40
C THR A 50 7.16 2.57 3.92
N ALA A 51 6.14 2.04 4.58
CA ALA A 51 6.06 1.99 6.04
C ALA A 51 7.24 1.22 6.65
N VAL A 52 7.54 0.03 6.11
CA VAL A 52 8.69 -0.79 6.55
C VAL A 52 10.01 -0.07 6.31
N GLY A 53 10.19 0.55 5.13
CA GLY A 53 11.40 1.31 4.81
C GLY A 53 11.65 2.47 5.76
N LEU A 54 10.61 3.19 6.14
CA LEU A 54 10.68 4.30 7.10
C LEU A 54 10.96 3.80 8.53
N ALA A 55 10.24 2.75 8.97
CA ALA A 55 10.44 2.17 10.29
C ALA A 55 11.88 1.68 10.50
N ARG A 56 12.47 1.04 9.50
CA ARG A 56 13.89 0.62 9.51
C ARG A 56 14.88 1.78 9.58
N GLN A 57 14.46 2.97 9.18
CA GLN A 57 15.25 4.20 9.32
C GLN A 57 14.97 4.93 10.65
N GLY A 58 14.17 4.34 11.53
CA GLY A 58 13.86 4.91 12.85
C GLY A 58 12.73 5.94 12.83
N ILE A 59 11.98 6.07 11.73
CA ILE A 59 10.80 6.93 11.63
C ILE A 59 9.59 6.17 12.17
N SER A 60 8.86 6.78 13.08
CA SER A 60 7.62 6.22 13.61
C SER A 60 6.53 6.20 12.53
N THR A 61 5.97 5.03 12.25
CA THR A 61 4.98 4.83 11.19
C THR A 61 3.74 4.10 11.66
N ALA A 62 2.60 4.38 11.01
CA ALA A 62 1.40 3.59 11.12
C ALA A 62 0.94 3.14 9.73
N PHE A 63 0.37 1.95 9.66
CA PHE A 63 -0.23 1.43 8.43
C PHE A 63 -1.76 1.48 8.52
N ILE A 64 -2.40 1.99 7.47
CA ILE A 64 -3.85 2.08 7.31
C ILE A 64 -4.25 1.25 6.10
N GLY A 65 -4.99 0.16 6.31
CA GLY A 65 -5.41 -0.71 5.22
C GLY A 65 -6.19 -1.90 5.70
N ARG A 66 -6.61 -2.74 4.75
CA ARG A 66 -7.25 -4.03 5.04
C ARG A 66 -6.48 -5.17 4.40
N THR A 67 -6.37 -6.28 5.12
CA THR A 67 -5.99 -7.59 4.61
C THR A 67 -6.97 -8.64 5.13
N SER A 68 -6.93 -9.86 4.64
CA SER A 68 -7.85 -10.91 5.09
C SER A 68 -7.52 -11.39 6.51
N ASP A 69 -8.53 -11.90 7.23
CA ASP A 69 -8.30 -12.73 8.42
C ASP A 69 -8.03 -14.20 8.03
N ASP A 70 -7.14 -14.40 7.08
CA ASP A 70 -6.58 -15.69 6.69
C ASP A 70 -5.12 -15.85 7.18
N ALA A 71 -4.49 -16.98 6.88
CA ALA A 71 -3.11 -17.22 7.29
C ALA A 71 -2.11 -16.22 6.70
N PHE A 72 -2.36 -15.74 5.49
CA PHE A 72 -1.48 -14.77 4.82
C PHE A 72 -1.72 -13.35 5.34
N GLY A 73 -2.96 -12.94 5.53
CA GLY A 73 -3.26 -11.62 6.07
C GLY A 73 -2.74 -11.43 7.50
N ARG A 74 -2.89 -12.45 8.36
CA ARG A 74 -2.29 -12.43 9.70
C ARG A 74 -0.76 -12.40 9.65
N TRP A 75 -0.14 -13.16 8.73
CA TRP A 75 1.31 -13.11 8.50
C TRP A 75 1.77 -11.73 8.01
N LEU A 76 1.06 -11.10 7.07
CA LEU A 76 1.40 -9.76 6.60
C LEU A 76 1.32 -8.72 7.72
N ARG A 77 0.28 -8.82 8.54
CA ARG A 77 0.13 -7.93 9.70
C ARG A 77 1.25 -8.14 10.72
N SER A 78 1.63 -9.40 11.01
CA SER A 78 2.73 -9.66 11.95
C SER A 78 4.07 -9.10 11.47
N ILE A 79 4.32 -9.05 10.15
CA ILE A 79 5.51 -8.39 9.60
C ILE A 79 5.53 -6.89 9.95
N LEU A 80 4.40 -6.20 9.83
CA LEU A 80 4.33 -4.80 10.22
C LEU A 80 4.57 -4.62 11.73
N GLU A 81 4.00 -5.50 12.56
CA GLU A 81 4.19 -5.51 14.01
C GLU A 81 5.65 -5.76 14.39
N ASP A 82 6.31 -6.74 13.74
CA ASP A 82 7.73 -7.07 13.96
C ASP A 82 8.68 -5.92 13.59
N GLU A 83 8.31 -5.08 12.62
CA GLU A 83 9.04 -3.87 12.23
C GLU A 83 8.70 -2.66 13.13
N GLY A 84 7.86 -2.85 14.15
CA GLY A 84 7.47 -1.80 15.10
C GLY A 84 6.49 -0.77 14.54
N ILE A 85 5.79 -1.11 13.45
CA ILE A 85 4.79 -0.23 12.83
C ILE A 85 3.47 -0.32 13.62
N ASN A 86 2.84 0.82 13.87
CA ASN A 86 1.51 0.84 14.47
C ASN A 86 0.46 0.25 13.48
N VAL A 87 -0.21 -0.81 13.90
CA VAL A 87 -1.18 -1.57 13.11
C VAL A 87 -2.64 -1.40 13.59
N ASP A 88 -2.94 -0.37 14.39
CA ASP A 88 -4.29 -0.13 14.93
C ASP A 88 -5.36 0.06 13.83
N ALA A 89 -4.92 0.53 12.65
CA ALA A 89 -5.75 0.70 11.47
C ALA A 89 -5.45 -0.33 10.35
N ALA A 90 -4.68 -1.38 10.64
CA ALA A 90 -4.46 -2.53 9.77
C ALA A 90 -5.51 -3.61 10.08
N ILE A 91 -6.62 -3.58 9.37
CA ILE A 91 -7.82 -4.37 9.66
C ILE A 91 -7.69 -5.77 9.05
N LEU A 92 -8.02 -6.80 9.84
CA LEU A 92 -8.23 -8.16 9.36
C LEU A 92 -9.70 -8.36 8.99
N ASP A 93 -9.97 -8.65 7.72
CA ASP A 93 -11.33 -8.82 7.18
C ASP A 93 -11.63 -10.32 6.98
N PRO A 94 -12.56 -10.92 7.75
CA PRO A 94 -12.89 -12.33 7.62
C PRO A 94 -13.73 -12.66 6.37
N ALA A 95 -14.28 -11.66 5.69
CA ALA A 95 -15.15 -11.83 4.53
C ALA A 95 -14.44 -11.62 3.18
N ALA A 96 -13.16 -11.25 3.20
CA ALA A 96 -12.39 -10.94 2.00
C ALA A 96 -11.13 -11.82 1.92
N GLN A 97 -10.44 -11.79 0.78
CA GLN A 97 -9.21 -12.55 0.54
C GLN A 97 -7.98 -11.63 0.60
N THR A 98 -6.85 -12.17 1.06
CA THR A 98 -5.56 -11.48 0.93
C THR A 98 -5.19 -11.34 -0.55
N ARG A 99 -4.84 -10.13 -0.98
CA ARG A 99 -4.38 -9.92 -2.36
C ARG A 99 -3.07 -10.65 -2.60
N MET A 100 -2.97 -11.29 -3.77
CA MET A 100 -1.78 -11.98 -4.26
C MET A 100 -1.27 -11.29 -5.52
N ALA A 101 0.04 -11.12 -5.61
CA ALA A 101 0.73 -10.73 -6.83
C ALA A 101 1.68 -11.86 -7.26
N TYR A 102 1.69 -12.17 -8.53
CA TYR A 102 2.58 -13.17 -9.11
C TYR A 102 3.68 -12.48 -9.89
N VAL A 103 4.91 -12.72 -9.49
CA VAL A 103 6.10 -12.06 -10.04
C VAL A 103 6.98 -13.11 -10.69
N VAL A 104 7.29 -12.93 -11.97
CA VAL A 104 8.26 -13.78 -12.69
C VAL A 104 9.63 -13.14 -12.68
N THR A 105 10.67 -13.99 -12.70
CA THR A 105 12.06 -13.55 -12.87
C THR A 105 12.43 -13.73 -14.32
N THR A 106 12.73 -12.64 -15.03
CA THR A 106 13.12 -12.67 -16.44
C THR A 106 14.45 -13.38 -16.66
N ALA A 107 14.79 -13.70 -17.91
CA ALA A 107 16.09 -14.30 -18.25
C ALA A 107 17.28 -13.41 -17.87
N THR A 108 17.07 -12.10 -17.75
CA THR A 108 18.07 -11.11 -17.30
C THR A 108 18.15 -10.99 -15.77
N GLY A 109 17.28 -11.69 -15.03
CA GLY A 109 17.23 -11.64 -13.57
C GLY A 109 16.32 -10.54 -13.01
N ASP A 110 15.67 -9.75 -13.87
CA ASP A 110 14.76 -8.70 -13.45
C ASP A 110 13.43 -9.29 -12.96
N ARG A 111 12.81 -8.66 -11.98
CA ARG A 111 11.49 -9.02 -11.50
C ARG A 111 10.41 -8.29 -12.29
N LYS A 112 9.47 -9.05 -12.85
CA LYS A 112 8.34 -8.51 -13.60
C LYS A 112 7.04 -9.02 -12.99
N LEU A 113 6.14 -8.09 -12.67
CA LEU A 113 4.78 -8.45 -12.29
C LEU A 113 4.09 -9.14 -13.47
N ALA A 114 3.62 -10.36 -13.25
CA ALA A 114 2.88 -11.14 -14.24
C ALA A 114 1.37 -10.98 -14.05
N GLU A 115 0.88 -11.14 -12.82
CA GLU A 115 -0.56 -11.10 -12.55
C GLU A 115 -0.86 -10.68 -11.10
N PHE A 116 -2.09 -10.19 -10.87
CA PHE A 116 -2.68 -9.96 -9.55
C PHE A 116 -3.97 -10.77 -9.37
N SER A 117 -4.24 -11.22 -8.14
CA SER A 117 -5.61 -11.59 -7.78
C SER A 117 -6.51 -10.36 -7.79
N ARG A 118 -7.74 -10.49 -8.31
CA ARG A 118 -8.63 -9.33 -8.53
C ARG A 118 -9.95 -9.45 -7.78
N ILE A 119 -10.36 -10.65 -7.38
CA ILE A 119 -11.69 -10.91 -6.84
C ILE A 119 -11.64 -10.89 -5.32
N ALA A 120 -12.57 -10.15 -4.73
CA ALA A 120 -12.81 -10.11 -3.28
C ALA A 120 -11.57 -9.78 -2.42
N CYS A 121 -10.64 -8.98 -2.93
CA CYS A 121 -9.44 -8.60 -2.20
C CYS A 121 -9.77 -7.61 -1.07
N ALA A 122 -9.22 -7.85 0.12
CA ALA A 122 -9.54 -7.09 1.32
C ALA A 122 -9.11 -5.62 1.23
N ASP A 123 -8.01 -5.32 0.54
CA ASP A 123 -7.51 -3.95 0.36
C ASP A 123 -8.50 -3.02 -0.35
N THR A 124 -9.38 -3.57 -1.22
CA THR A 124 -10.45 -2.79 -1.87
C THR A 124 -11.64 -2.52 -0.95
N LYS A 125 -11.68 -3.12 0.24
CA LYS A 125 -12.81 -3.03 1.20
C LYS A 125 -12.57 -2.03 2.33
N LEU A 126 -11.45 -1.30 2.33
CA LEU A 126 -11.20 -0.23 3.30
C LEU A 126 -12.33 0.81 3.22
N GLN A 127 -12.91 1.15 4.37
CA GLN A 127 -14.03 2.08 4.45
C GLN A 127 -13.64 3.40 5.14
N PRO A 128 -14.33 4.51 4.87
CA PRO A 128 -14.10 5.77 5.57
C PRO A 128 -14.20 5.66 7.10
N ASN A 129 -15.08 4.77 7.61
CA ASN A 129 -15.25 4.53 9.04
C ASN A 129 -14.13 3.71 9.69
N ASP A 130 -13.26 3.10 8.89
CA ASP A 130 -12.07 2.39 9.37
C ASP A 130 -10.96 3.34 9.80
N LEU A 131 -11.01 4.58 9.32
CA LEU A 131 -9.99 5.59 9.59
C LEU A 131 -10.03 6.04 11.07
N LYS A 132 -8.90 5.92 11.75
CA LYS A 132 -8.74 6.31 13.14
C LYS A 132 -8.31 7.77 13.26
N GLN A 133 -9.23 8.68 13.55
CA GLN A 133 -8.98 10.13 13.59
C GLN A 133 -7.79 10.52 14.48
N HIS A 134 -7.56 9.80 15.59
CA HIS A 134 -6.45 10.10 16.50
C HIS A 134 -5.08 9.92 15.83
N LEU A 135 -4.93 9.03 14.85
CA LEU A 135 -3.69 8.87 14.10
C LEU A 135 -3.37 10.13 13.30
N PHE A 136 -4.38 10.73 12.64
CA PHE A 136 -4.19 11.96 11.87
C PHE A 136 -3.87 13.18 12.76
N ALA A 137 -4.38 13.23 13.98
CA ALA A 137 -4.10 14.32 14.90
C ALA A 137 -2.65 14.34 15.41
N GLN A 138 -1.91 13.24 15.26
CA GLN A 138 -0.56 13.04 15.81
C GLN A 138 0.51 12.91 14.74
N ALA A 139 0.12 12.74 13.49
CA ALA A 139 1.05 12.54 12.37
C ALA A 139 1.51 13.86 11.74
N SER A 140 2.55 13.78 10.93
CA SER A 140 3.08 14.87 10.11
C SER A 140 2.85 14.63 8.62
N VAL A 141 2.76 13.37 8.18
CA VAL A 141 2.65 12.99 6.77
C VAL A 141 1.59 11.91 6.58
N LEU A 142 0.78 12.04 5.52
CA LEU A 142 0.00 10.95 4.93
C LEU A 142 0.63 10.54 3.61
N HIS A 143 0.99 9.27 3.45
CA HIS A 143 1.47 8.68 2.20
C HIS A 143 0.47 7.67 1.67
N PHE A 144 0.17 7.70 0.35
CA PHE A 144 -0.73 6.75 -0.30
C PHE A 144 -0.34 6.46 -1.74
N GLY A 145 -0.89 5.36 -2.30
CA GLY A 145 -0.70 4.94 -3.69
C GLY A 145 -1.98 4.97 -4.52
N SER A 146 -1.90 4.59 -5.81
CA SER A 146 -3.07 4.62 -6.69
C SER A 146 -3.96 3.37 -6.61
N ILE A 147 -3.48 2.25 -6.07
CA ILE A 147 -4.25 1.01 -6.01
C ILE A 147 -5.52 1.18 -5.16
N SER A 148 -5.44 1.95 -4.08
CA SER A 148 -6.59 2.25 -3.22
C SER A 148 -7.63 3.18 -3.88
N LEU A 149 -7.35 3.73 -5.08
CA LEU A 149 -8.25 4.61 -5.84
C LEU A 149 -9.05 3.87 -6.93
N ILE A 150 -8.77 2.57 -7.14
CA ILE A 150 -9.33 1.81 -8.26
C ILE A 150 -10.84 1.64 -8.13
N GLU A 151 -11.32 1.34 -6.93
CA GLU A 151 -12.75 1.12 -6.67
C GLU A 151 -13.17 1.53 -5.26
N SER A 152 -14.46 1.88 -5.08
CA SER A 152 -15.06 2.08 -3.77
C SER A 152 -15.33 0.72 -3.08
N PRO A 153 -15.29 0.65 -1.72
CA PRO A 153 -15.18 1.80 -0.80
C PRO A 153 -13.76 2.33 -0.57
N ALA A 154 -12.69 1.66 -1.03
CA ALA A 154 -11.32 2.08 -0.76
C ALA A 154 -10.97 3.46 -1.33
N ALA A 155 -11.52 3.80 -2.52
CA ALA A 155 -11.33 5.13 -3.11
C ALA A 155 -11.97 6.24 -2.24
N GLU A 156 -13.15 5.99 -1.69
CA GLU A 156 -13.81 6.93 -0.76
C GLU A 156 -13.04 7.05 0.56
N ALA A 157 -12.52 5.94 1.09
CA ALA A 157 -11.69 5.93 2.28
C ALA A 157 -10.39 6.73 2.06
N THR A 158 -9.73 6.56 0.90
CA THR A 158 -8.51 7.30 0.55
C THR A 158 -8.80 8.80 0.44
N LYS A 159 -9.88 9.18 -0.24
CA LYS A 159 -10.30 10.59 -0.30
C LYS A 159 -10.56 11.15 1.10
N LYS A 160 -11.28 10.41 1.95
CA LYS A 160 -11.54 10.82 3.32
C LYS A 160 -10.27 10.95 4.17
N ALA A 161 -9.29 10.06 3.97
CA ALA A 161 -8.00 10.16 4.63
C ALA A 161 -7.24 11.43 4.23
N VAL A 162 -7.27 11.81 2.95
CA VAL A 162 -6.69 13.08 2.48
C VAL A 162 -7.41 14.29 3.10
N GLU A 163 -8.74 14.27 3.20
CA GLU A 163 -9.50 15.33 3.88
C GLU A 163 -9.09 15.47 5.35
N LEU A 164 -8.96 14.34 6.08
CA LEU A 164 -8.50 14.32 7.47
C LEU A 164 -7.05 14.83 7.59
N ALA A 165 -6.17 14.42 6.70
CA ALA A 165 -4.79 14.89 6.66
C ALA A 165 -4.72 16.41 6.46
N ARG A 166 -5.49 16.95 5.50
CA ARG A 166 -5.58 18.39 5.27
C ARG A 166 -6.13 19.16 6.47
N ALA A 167 -7.22 18.66 7.09
CA ALA A 167 -7.79 19.24 8.31
C ALA A 167 -6.79 19.27 9.47
N SER A 168 -5.93 18.25 9.58
CA SER A 168 -4.87 18.15 10.59
C SER A 168 -3.53 18.78 10.15
N LYS A 169 -3.46 19.40 8.96
CA LYS A 169 -2.29 20.06 8.39
C LYS A 169 -1.10 19.12 8.14
N LEU A 170 -1.36 17.86 7.83
CA LEU A 170 -0.34 16.92 7.39
C LEU A 170 0.11 17.26 5.97
N LEU A 171 1.38 16.98 5.69
CA LEU A 171 1.88 16.90 4.32
C LEU A 171 1.32 15.64 3.66
N VAL A 172 0.80 15.77 2.45
CA VAL A 172 0.26 14.65 1.67
C VAL A 172 1.27 14.23 0.61
N SER A 173 1.75 12.97 0.70
CA SER A 173 2.68 12.35 -0.24
C SER A 173 1.97 11.29 -1.07
N TYR A 174 2.14 11.33 -2.39
CA TYR A 174 1.51 10.44 -3.34
C TYR A 174 2.55 9.75 -4.23
N ASP A 175 2.56 8.42 -4.24
CA ASP A 175 3.27 7.60 -5.24
C ASP A 175 2.22 6.84 -6.06
N PRO A 176 1.91 7.25 -7.30
CA PRO A 176 0.95 6.55 -8.15
C PRO A 176 1.24 5.06 -8.29
N ASN A 177 2.49 4.68 -8.40
CA ASN A 177 2.94 3.30 -8.54
C ASN A 177 2.04 2.51 -9.51
N VAL A 178 1.98 2.99 -10.74
CA VAL A 178 0.98 2.62 -11.75
C VAL A 178 0.99 1.13 -12.06
N ARG A 179 -0.18 0.51 -11.94
CA ARG A 179 -0.41 -0.91 -12.28
C ARG A 179 -1.61 -1.02 -13.20
N ILE A 180 -1.45 -0.66 -14.48
CA ILE A 180 -2.52 -0.57 -15.49
C ILE A 180 -3.39 -1.82 -15.51
N SER A 181 -2.80 -3.01 -15.31
CA SER A 181 -3.52 -4.29 -15.32
C SER A 181 -4.61 -4.42 -14.25
N LEU A 182 -4.59 -3.59 -13.20
CA LEU A 182 -5.62 -3.58 -12.15
C LEU A 182 -6.80 -2.65 -12.48
N TRP A 183 -6.62 -1.75 -13.43
CA TRP A 183 -7.63 -0.75 -13.76
C TRP A 183 -8.62 -1.24 -14.82
N PRO A 184 -9.85 -0.72 -14.83
CA PRO A 184 -10.84 -1.06 -15.87
C PRO A 184 -10.36 -0.71 -17.28
N SER A 185 -9.65 0.40 -17.43
CA SER A 185 -9.00 0.83 -18.67
C SER A 185 -7.77 1.70 -18.41
N LYS A 186 -6.92 1.83 -19.42
CA LYS A 186 -5.76 2.72 -19.42
C LYS A 186 -6.17 4.18 -19.21
N GLU A 187 -7.26 4.58 -19.84
CA GLU A 187 -7.83 5.93 -19.75
C GLU A 187 -8.32 6.23 -18.34
N THR A 188 -9.08 5.29 -17.73
CA THR A 188 -9.56 5.44 -16.34
C THR A 188 -8.38 5.56 -15.38
N CYS A 189 -7.34 4.74 -15.55
CA CYS A 189 -6.11 4.82 -14.76
C CYS A 189 -5.47 6.22 -14.86
N LYS A 190 -5.18 6.66 -16.10
CA LYS A 190 -4.57 7.98 -16.37
C LYS A 190 -5.39 9.11 -15.79
N GLN A 191 -6.70 9.14 -16.07
CA GLN A 191 -7.57 10.22 -15.63
C GLN A 191 -7.71 10.27 -14.11
N THR A 192 -7.86 9.12 -13.44
CA THR A 192 -7.95 9.07 -11.98
C THR A 192 -6.66 9.58 -11.33
N ILE A 193 -5.50 9.16 -11.83
CA ILE A 193 -4.21 9.60 -11.30
C ILE A 193 -4.04 11.11 -11.50
N LEU A 194 -4.28 11.63 -12.71
CA LEU A 194 -4.18 13.07 -13.00
C LEU A 194 -5.11 13.92 -12.11
N ASN A 195 -6.35 13.47 -11.90
CA ASN A 195 -7.30 14.15 -11.02
C ASN A 195 -6.88 14.14 -9.54
N THR A 196 -6.06 13.16 -9.16
CA THR A 196 -5.61 12.96 -7.78
C THR A 196 -4.30 13.71 -7.47
N LEU A 197 -3.53 14.11 -8.50
CA LEU A 197 -2.26 14.83 -8.29
C LEU A 197 -2.42 16.07 -7.44
N ASN A 198 -3.53 16.81 -7.57
CA ASN A 198 -3.81 18.01 -6.80
C ASN A 198 -4.17 17.76 -5.32
N TRP A 199 -4.30 16.48 -4.91
CA TRP A 199 -4.46 16.12 -3.50
C TRP A 199 -3.13 16.08 -2.75
N ALA A 200 -2.01 16.02 -3.46
CA ALA A 200 -0.68 15.82 -2.88
C ALA A 200 0.14 17.12 -2.86
N ASP A 201 0.98 17.24 -1.84
CA ASP A 201 2.02 18.29 -1.75
C ASP A 201 3.33 17.77 -2.36
N VAL A 202 3.55 16.46 -2.31
CA VAL A 202 4.72 15.78 -2.87
C VAL A 202 4.24 14.60 -3.69
N VAL A 203 4.73 14.48 -4.93
CA VAL A 203 4.45 13.35 -5.82
C VAL A 203 5.76 12.71 -6.24
N LYS A 204 5.86 11.39 -6.05
CA LYS A 204 6.97 10.58 -6.57
C LYS A 204 6.48 9.85 -7.81
N ILE A 205 7.13 10.06 -8.93
CA ILE A 205 6.83 9.45 -10.25
C ILE A 205 8.15 8.97 -10.86
N ASN A 206 8.17 7.80 -11.50
CA ASN A 206 9.28 7.36 -12.35
C ASN A 206 9.08 7.83 -13.81
N GLU A 207 10.09 7.60 -14.64
CA GLU A 207 10.11 8.04 -16.05
C GLU A 207 8.95 7.44 -16.87
N ASP A 208 8.72 6.13 -16.76
CA ASP A 208 7.64 5.42 -17.47
C ASP A 208 6.25 5.93 -17.06
N GLU A 209 6.07 6.21 -15.78
CA GLU A 209 4.83 6.78 -15.24
C GLU A 209 4.62 8.21 -15.72
N LEU A 210 5.69 9.00 -15.77
CA LEU A 210 5.63 10.36 -16.29
C LEU A 210 5.23 10.36 -17.77
N GLU A 211 5.86 9.54 -18.59
CA GLU A 211 5.52 9.39 -20.01
C GLU A 211 4.07 8.91 -20.17
N PHE A 212 3.65 7.91 -19.38
CA PHE A 212 2.27 7.45 -19.38
C PHE A 212 1.26 8.55 -19.09
N LEU A 213 1.56 9.43 -18.15
CA LEU A 213 0.64 10.49 -17.72
C LEU A 213 0.64 11.71 -18.65
N THR A 214 1.78 12.05 -19.24
CA THR A 214 1.92 13.26 -20.06
C THR A 214 1.83 13.01 -21.56
N GLY A 215 2.22 11.85 -22.07
CA GLY A 215 2.20 11.46 -23.48
C GLY A 215 3.55 11.54 -24.10
#